data_e9cd21862b4a2f832a77ee78f3513855
#
_entry.id   e9cd21862b4a2f832a77ee78f3513855
#
_cell.length_a   1.000
_cell.length_b   1.000
_cell.length_c   1.000
_cell.angle_alpha   90.00
_cell.angle_beta   90.00
_cell.angle_gamma   90.00
#
_symmetry.space_group_name_H-M   'P 1'
#
loop_
_entity.id
_entity.type
_entity.pdbx_description
1 polymer ?
#
loop_
_entity_poly.entity_id
_entity_poly.type
_entity_poly.pdbx_seq_one_letter_code
_entity_poly.pdbx_strand_id
1 'polypeptide(L)'
;MRKGVPATEVLDLYDSTGTYVCGTVERGTAAPSGTFLMLTAVMTLRSDGRFLMTHRASVKKYAGRWEITGGCVRSGETPLQGAVRELYEETGIRADEQELTLCGTFRRAGYIHNFYLLKRDVPDHVLRMQPGETDAYRWVTTDEYLTLTAAHQTIPQHTTLIAAAYGKYIGLPKLE
;
A
#
# COMPACT_ATOMS: atom_id res chain seq x y z
N MET A 1 5.92 -32.84 7.61
CA MET A 1 6.72 -31.66 7.25
C MET A 1 6.24 -30.50 8.11
N ARG A 2 7.08 -29.98 9.01
CA ARG A 2 6.76 -28.76 9.79
C ARG A 2 6.80 -27.59 8.81
N LYS A 3 5.66 -26.89 8.59
CA LYS A 3 5.66 -25.59 7.91
C LYS A 3 6.56 -24.68 8.74
N GLY A 4 7.68 -24.22 8.16
CA GLY A 4 8.54 -23.26 8.81
C GLY A 4 7.72 -22.02 9.18
N VAL A 5 7.88 -21.53 10.40
CA VAL A 5 7.35 -20.21 10.79
C VAL A 5 7.94 -19.20 9.81
N PRO A 6 7.15 -18.38 9.11
CA PRO A 6 7.71 -17.36 8.24
C PRO A 6 8.64 -16.48 9.08
N ALA A 7 9.83 -16.20 8.56
CA ALA A 7 10.78 -15.31 9.23
C ALA A 7 10.08 -13.97 9.49
N THR A 8 10.17 -13.49 10.73
CA THR A 8 9.59 -12.20 11.11
C THR A 8 10.27 -11.11 10.28
N GLU A 9 9.50 -10.28 9.59
CA GLU A 9 10.04 -9.17 8.82
C GLU A 9 10.68 -8.15 9.77
N VAL A 10 11.88 -7.69 9.40
CA VAL A 10 12.63 -6.65 10.12
C VAL A 10 12.47 -5.33 9.38
N LEU A 11 12.18 -4.26 10.11
CA LEU A 11 11.91 -2.93 9.58
C LEU A 11 12.92 -1.93 10.14
N ASP A 12 13.45 -1.07 9.28
CA ASP A 12 14.33 0.01 9.66
C ASP A 12 13.59 1.16 10.35
N LEU A 13 14.29 1.88 11.22
CA LEU A 13 13.80 3.07 11.90
C LEU A 13 14.26 4.34 11.19
N TYR A 14 13.37 5.32 11.10
CA TYR A 14 13.59 6.60 10.45
C TYR A 14 13.24 7.76 11.38
N ASP A 15 13.90 8.90 11.20
CA ASP A 15 13.50 10.15 11.84
C ASP A 15 12.29 10.79 11.12
N SER A 16 11.86 11.95 11.61
CA SER A 16 10.74 12.69 11.03
C SER A 16 11.00 13.22 9.61
N THR A 17 12.22 13.22 9.13
CA THR A 17 12.57 13.63 7.76
C THR A 17 12.57 12.45 6.79
N GLY A 18 12.53 11.21 7.31
CA GLY A 18 12.68 9.99 6.52
C GLY A 18 14.12 9.54 6.40
N THR A 19 15.03 10.11 7.20
CA THR A 19 16.42 9.67 7.27
C THR A 19 16.53 8.46 8.18
N TYR A 20 17.28 7.44 7.76
CA TYR A 20 17.54 6.25 8.57
C TYR A 20 18.30 6.62 9.86
N VAL A 21 17.83 6.13 11.00
CA VAL A 21 18.39 6.45 12.34
C VAL A 21 18.94 5.21 13.03
N CYS A 22 19.74 4.45 12.43
CA CYS A 22 20.41 3.27 13.01
C CYS A 22 19.53 2.50 14.04
N GLY A 23 18.94 1.42 13.62
CA GLY A 23 18.10 0.56 14.45
C GLY A 23 16.99 -0.09 13.65
N THR A 24 16.52 -1.22 14.16
CA THR A 24 15.47 -2.00 13.52
C THR A 24 14.47 -2.48 14.56
N VAL A 25 13.28 -2.82 14.10
CA VAL A 25 12.27 -3.51 14.91
C VAL A 25 11.66 -4.66 14.11
N GLU A 26 11.13 -5.65 14.79
CA GLU A 26 10.33 -6.69 14.14
C GLU A 26 8.94 -6.13 13.75
N ARG A 27 8.42 -6.55 12.62
CA ARG A 27 7.05 -6.19 12.16
C ARG A 27 6.03 -6.52 13.25
N GLY A 28 5.18 -5.57 13.54
CA GLY A 28 4.18 -5.67 14.62
C GLY A 28 4.62 -5.00 15.93
N THR A 29 5.90 -4.63 16.06
CA THR A 29 6.40 -3.82 17.16
C THR A 29 6.19 -2.34 16.84
N ALA A 30 5.76 -1.57 17.84
CA ALA A 30 5.65 -0.12 17.69
C ALA A 30 7.04 0.53 17.57
N ALA A 31 7.16 1.52 16.69
CA ALA A 31 8.38 2.31 16.60
C ALA A 31 8.64 3.05 17.94
N PRO A 32 9.90 3.11 18.42
CA PRO A 32 10.28 3.92 19.56
C PRO A 32 9.84 5.39 19.40
N SER A 33 9.60 6.08 20.53
CA SER A 33 9.19 7.50 20.49
C SER A 33 10.19 8.34 19.69
N GLY A 34 9.66 9.20 18.82
CA GLY A 34 10.47 10.06 17.94
C GLY A 34 11.01 9.38 16.69
N THR A 35 10.73 8.08 16.51
CA THR A 35 11.08 7.35 15.28
C THR A 35 9.83 6.91 14.49
N PHE A 36 10.04 6.55 13.23
CA PHE A 36 8.97 6.18 12.29
C PHE A 36 9.33 4.90 11.57
N LEU A 37 8.30 4.13 11.21
CA LEU A 37 8.41 3.03 10.25
C LEU A 37 8.00 3.52 8.86
N MET A 38 8.53 2.91 7.83
CA MET A 38 8.23 3.29 6.46
C MET A 38 7.23 2.33 5.82
N LEU A 39 6.19 2.89 5.22
CA LEU A 39 5.19 2.18 4.46
C LEU A 39 5.22 2.64 3.01
N THR A 40 4.82 1.75 2.13
CA THR A 40 4.62 2.03 0.72
C THR A 40 3.24 1.60 0.28
N ALA A 41 2.68 2.29 -0.70
CA ALA A 41 1.43 1.92 -1.35
C ALA A 41 1.50 2.23 -2.84
N VAL A 42 0.86 1.41 -3.66
CA VAL A 42 0.81 1.56 -5.11
C VAL A 42 -0.64 1.55 -5.58
N MET A 43 -1.03 2.62 -6.28
CA MET A 43 -2.26 2.62 -7.05
C MET A 43 -1.93 2.21 -8.49
N THR A 44 -2.53 1.12 -8.96
CA THR A 44 -2.48 0.74 -10.37
C THR A 44 -3.70 1.34 -11.07
N LEU A 45 -3.48 2.26 -12.02
CA LEU A 45 -4.50 3.02 -12.73
C LEU A 45 -4.50 2.62 -14.21
N ARG A 46 -5.67 2.18 -14.71
CA ARG A 46 -5.92 1.88 -16.12
C ARG A 46 -6.20 3.14 -16.93
N SER A 47 -6.07 3.05 -18.24
CA SER A 47 -6.39 4.12 -19.21
C SER A 47 -7.89 4.49 -19.21
N ASP A 48 -8.79 3.58 -18.80
CA ASP A 48 -10.22 3.83 -18.64
C ASP A 48 -10.59 4.56 -17.34
N GLY A 49 -9.59 4.95 -16.52
CA GLY A 49 -9.77 5.66 -15.26
C GLY A 49 -10.10 4.76 -14.07
N ARG A 50 -10.17 3.44 -14.24
CA ARG A 50 -10.35 2.50 -13.13
C ARG A 50 -9.02 2.19 -12.46
N PHE A 51 -9.04 2.03 -11.13
CA PHE A 51 -7.86 1.62 -10.37
C PHE A 51 -8.11 0.35 -9.57
N LEU A 52 -7.01 -0.36 -9.31
CA LEU A 52 -7.05 -1.65 -8.64
C LEU A 52 -7.22 -1.46 -7.13
N MET A 53 -8.17 -2.19 -6.57
CA MET A 53 -8.29 -2.42 -5.13
C MET A 53 -8.20 -3.90 -4.83
N THR A 54 -7.57 -4.23 -3.72
CA THR A 54 -7.48 -5.58 -3.16
C THR A 54 -8.36 -5.70 -1.93
N HIS A 55 -8.89 -6.89 -1.69
CA HIS A 55 -9.73 -7.19 -0.54
C HIS A 55 -8.90 -7.92 0.51
N ARG A 56 -8.89 -7.42 1.74
CA ARG A 56 -8.08 -7.96 2.84
C ARG A 56 -8.64 -9.28 3.32
N ALA A 57 -7.78 -10.30 3.37
CA ALA A 57 -8.13 -11.62 3.85
C ALA A 57 -8.62 -11.62 5.31
N SER A 58 -9.42 -12.62 5.67
CA SER A 58 -10.10 -12.73 6.97
C SER A 58 -9.16 -12.79 8.19
N VAL A 59 -7.89 -13.14 7.98
CA VAL A 59 -6.88 -13.24 9.05
C VAL A 59 -6.14 -11.91 9.31
N LYS A 60 -6.39 -10.88 8.51
CA LYS A 60 -5.72 -9.58 8.61
C LYS A 60 -6.46 -8.61 9.52
N LYS A 61 -5.73 -7.64 10.10
CA LYS A 61 -6.35 -6.44 10.68
C LYS A 61 -7.17 -5.74 9.60
N TYR A 62 -8.37 -5.27 9.93
CA TYR A 62 -9.35 -4.74 8.97
C TYR A 62 -9.79 -5.75 7.89
N ALA A 63 -9.95 -7.02 8.28
CA ALA A 63 -10.46 -8.07 7.41
C ALA A 63 -11.74 -7.64 6.66
N GLY A 64 -11.85 -8.04 5.40
CA GLY A 64 -13.01 -7.71 4.57
C GLY A 64 -13.09 -6.25 4.10
N ARG A 65 -12.02 -5.47 4.25
CA ARG A 65 -11.94 -4.09 3.72
C ARG A 65 -11.19 -4.07 2.40
N TRP A 66 -11.59 -3.13 1.56
CA TRP A 66 -10.91 -2.81 0.32
C TRP A 66 -9.81 -1.78 0.54
N GLU A 67 -8.67 -1.99 -0.09
CA GLU A 67 -7.51 -1.10 -0.03
C GLU A 67 -6.76 -1.07 -1.37
N ILE A 68 -5.86 -0.12 -1.53
CA ILE A 68 -4.82 -0.20 -2.56
C ILE A 68 -3.67 -1.06 -2.02
N THR A 69 -2.94 -1.71 -2.91
CA THR A 69 -1.77 -2.54 -2.59
C THR A 69 -0.74 -1.76 -1.78
N GLY A 70 -0.18 -2.39 -0.76
CA GLY A 70 0.91 -1.77 0.01
C GLY A 70 1.26 -2.50 1.30
N GLY A 71 2.43 -2.16 1.84
CA GLY A 71 2.95 -2.77 3.06
C GLY A 71 4.14 -2.05 3.65
N CYS A 72 4.84 -2.74 4.56
CA CYS A 72 6.03 -2.21 5.21
C CYS A 72 7.25 -2.30 4.29
N VAL A 73 8.09 -1.25 4.31
CA VAL A 73 9.41 -1.29 3.70
C VAL A 73 10.32 -2.10 4.63
N ARG A 74 10.93 -3.16 4.12
CA ARG A 74 11.81 -4.05 4.90
C ARG A 74 13.16 -3.38 5.15
N SER A 75 13.86 -3.86 6.16
CA SER A 75 15.24 -3.41 6.44
C SER A 75 16.13 -3.58 5.20
N GLY A 76 16.84 -2.51 4.83
CA GLY A 76 17.69 -2.46 3.65
C GLY A 76 17.00 -2.19 2.32
N GLU A 77 15.65 -2.13 2.27
CA GLU A 77 14.92 -1.71 1.07
C GLU A 77 14.77 -0.19 1.00
N THR A 78 14.77 0.36 -0.20
CA THR A 78 14.19 1.68 -0.44
C THR A 78 12.66 1.62 -0.47
N PRO A 79 11.95 2.73 -0.24
CA PRO A 79 10.49 2.76 -0.37
C PRO A 79 9.98 2.32 -1.74
N LEU A 80 10.74 2.59 -2.80
CA LEU A 80 10.41 2.22 -4.17
C LEU A 80 10.58 0.71 -4.40
N GLN A 81 11.66 0.11 -3.86
CA GLN A 81 11.87 -1.34 -3.88
C GLN A 81 10.76 -2.07 -3.13
N GLY A 82 10.39 -1.58 -1.94
CA GLY A 82 9.25 -2.08 -1.18
C GLY A 82 7.94 -2.00 -1.98
N ALA A 83 7.72 -0.90 -2.72
CA ALA A 83 6.54 -0.71 -3.57
C ALA A 83 6.45 -1.76 -4.69
N VAL A 84 7.55 -2.00 -5.41
CA VAL A 84 7.63 -3.01 -6.47
C VAL A 84 7.40 -4.42 -5.90
N ARG A 85 8.02 -4.73 -4.76
CA ARG A 85 7.85 -6.03 -4.09
C ARG A 85 6.40 -6.26 -3.64
N GLU A 86 5.80 -5.32 -2.89
CA GLU A 86 4.41 -5.45 -2.41
C GLU A 86 3.42 -5.56 -3.57
N LEU A 87 3.60 -4.76 -4.63
CA LEU A 87 2.78 -4.84 -5.84
C LEU A 87 2.81 -6.26 -6.42
N TYR A 88 4.00 -6.85 -6.53
CA TYR A 88 4.13 -8.21 -7.05
C TYR A 88 3.58 -9.27 -6.07
N GLU A 89 3.92 -9.18 -4.79
CA GLU A 89 3.50 -10.16 -3.77
C GLU A 89 1.97 -10.21 -3.64
N GLU A 90 1.31 -9.06 -3.56
CA GLU A 90 -0.15 -9.00 -3.33
C GLU A 90 -0.99 -9.19 -4.58
N THR A 91 -0.47 -8.83 -5.77
CA THR A 91 -1.28 -8.78 -7.01
C THR A 91 -0.73 -9.59 -8.17
N GLY A 92 0.53 -10.02 -8.11
CA GLY A 92 1.22 -10.67 -9.24
C GLY A 92 1.71 -9.70 -10.32
N ILE A 93 1.44 -8.40 -10.20
CA ILE A 93 1.88 -7.40 -11.18
C ILE A 93 3.39 -7.20 -11.07
N ARG A 94 4.12 -7.46 -12.14
CA ARG A 94 5.54 -7.14 -12.25
C ARG A 94 5.69 -5.76 -12.84
N ALA A 95 6.44 -4.90 -12.16
CA ALA A 95 6.79 -3.56 -12.62
C ALA A 95 8.25 -3.28 -12.35
N ASP A 96 8.87 -2.45 -13.18
CA ASP A 96 10.18 -1.90 -12.91
C ASP A 96 10.05 -0.60 -12.11
N GLU A 97 11.08 -0.24 -11.33
CA GLU A 97 11.08 0.96 -10.51
C GLU A 97 10.76 2.24 -11.32
N GLN A 98 11.23 2.32 -12.57
CA GLN A 98 11.02 3.47 -13.45
C GLN A 98 9.56 3.66 -13.88
N GLU A 99 8.72 2.62 -13.76
CA GLU A 99 7.30 2.70 -14.10
C GLU A 99 6.45 3.31 -12.98
N LEU A 100 7.00 3.35 -11.76
CA LEU A 100 6.31 3.88 -10.60
C LEU A 100 6.64 5.37 -10.38
N THR A 101 5.62 6.20 -10.31
CA THR A 101 5.76 7.64 -10.04
C THR A 101 5.39 7.93 -8.59
N LEU A 102 6.30 8.54 -7.82
CA LEU A 102 5.99 8.99 -6.46
C LEU A 102 4.97 10.13 -6.52
N CYS A 103 3.81 9.96 -5.88
CA CYS A 103 2.71 10.92 -5.83
C CYS A 103 2.70 11.75 -4.56
N GLY A 104 3.25 11.23 -3.48
CA GLY A 104 3.34 11.96 -2.22
C GLY A 104 3.94 11.11 -1.10
N THR A 105 4.47 11.82 -0.10
CA THR A 105 4.97 11.24 1.14
C THR A 105 4.28 11.92 2.31
N PHE A 106 3.66 11.14 3.20
CA PHE A 106 2.86 11.66 4.31
C PHE A 106 3.27 11.00 5.62
N ARG A 107 3.31 11.78 6.71
CA ARG A 107 3.57 11.27 8.06
C ARG A 107 2.28 11.17 8.85
N ARG A 108 2.04 10.01 9.46
CA ARG A 108 0.88 9.79 10.31
C ARG A 108 1.13 8.64 11.30
N ALA A 109 0.83 8.87 12.58
CA ALA A 109 0.76 7.83 13.61
C ALA A 109 1.99 6.91 13.69
N GLY A 110 3.21 7.46 13.65
CA GLY A 110 4.46 6.69 13.72
C GLY A 110 4.89 6.05 12.40
N TYR A 111 4.27 6.43 11.29
CA TYR A 111 4.60 5.94 9.95
C TYR A 111 4.87 7.08 8.98
N ILE A 112 5.78 6.82 8.05
CA ILE A 112 6.00 7.60 6.82
C ILE A 112 5.42 6.78 5.68
N HIS A 113 4.40 7.31 5.01
CA HIS A 113 3.70 6.65 3.90
C HIS A 113 4.19 7.22 2.57
N ASN A 114 4.71 6.37 1.69
CA ASN A 114 5.11 6.72 0.33
C ASN A 114 4.09 6.15 -0.67
N PHE A 115 3.46 7.02 -1.45
CA PHE A 115 2.40 6.66 -2.39
C PHE A 115 2.93 6.72 -3.82
N TYR A 116 2.86 5.60 -4.53
CA TYR A 116 3.30 5.46 -5.91
C TYR A 116 2.13 5.19 -6.84
N LEU A 117 2.24 5.65 -8.09
CA LEU A 117 1.28 5.42 -9.17
C LEU A 117 1.93 4.58 -10.27
N LEU A 118 1.30 3.49 -10.63
CA LEU A 118 1.56 2.72 -11.85
C LEU A 118 0.41 2.97 -12.82
N LYS A 119 0.69 3.58 -13.99
CA LYS A 119 -0.27 3.72 -15.09
C LYS A 119 -0.08 2.58 -16.08
N ARG A 120 -0.99 1.60 -16.04
CA ARG A 120 -0.88 0.42 -16.91
C ARG A 120 -2.22 -0.29 -17.06
N ASP A 121 -2.56 -0.67 -18.27
CA ASP A 121 -3.67 -1.58 -18.56
C ASP A 121 -3.24 -3.02 -18.29
N VAL A 122 -3.47 -3.46 -17.04
CA VAL A 122 -3.13 -4.80 -16.58
C VAL A 122 -4.29 -5.75 -16.91
N PRO A 123 -4.07 -6.82 -17.68
CA PRO A 123 -5.10 -7.84 -17.92
C PRO A 123 -5.41 -8.64 -16.67
N ASP A 124 -6.68 -9.00 -16.45
CA ASP A 124 -7.12 -9.70 -15.24
C ASP A 124 -6.45 -11.07 -15.03
N HIS A 125 -6.06 -11.75 -16.11
CA HIS A 125 -5.37 -13.04 -16.04
C HIS A 125 -3.95 -12.97 -15.45
N VAL A 126 -3.38 -11.77 -15.34
CA VAL A 126 -2.08 -11.53 -14.68
C VAL A 126 -2.23 -11.52 -13.16
N LEU A 127 -3.41 -11.10 -12.66
CA LEU A 127 -3.63 -10.89 -11.24
C LEU A 127 -3.59 -12.20 -10.47
N ARG A 128 -2.82 -12.20 -9.37
CA ARG A 128 -2.66 -13.31 -8.44
C ARG A 128 -2.70 -12.78 -7.03
N MET A 129 -3.78 -13.09 -6.31
CA MET A 129 -3.93 -12.67 -4.92
C MET A 129 -3.01 -13.51 -4.02
N GLN A 130 -2.34 -12.83 -3.08
CA GLN A 130 -1.44 -13.46 -2.12
C GLN A 130 -2.27 -14.19 -1.05
N PRO A 131 -2.17 -15.53 -0.93
CA PRO A 131 -2.91 -16.28 0.08
C PRO A 131 -2.61 -15.79 1.51
N GLY A 132 -3.68 -15.49 2.27
CA GLY A 132 -3.56 -14.99 3.64
C GLY A 132 -3.35 -13.47 3.77
N GLU A 133 -3.10 -12.76 2.67
CA GLU A 133 -3.00 -11.29 2.64
C GLU A 133 -4.22 -10.70 1.93
N THR A 134 -4.49 -11.13 0.70
CA THR A 134 -5.59 -10.67 -0.14
C THR A 134 -6.37 -11.87 -0.68
N ASP A 135 -7.69 -11.78 -0.78
CA ASP A 135 -8.56 -12.86 -1.24
C ASP A 135 -9.41 -12.50 -2.47
N ALA A 136 -9.48 -11.22 -2.83
CA ALA A 136 -10.17 -10.75 -4.03
C ALA A 136 -9.55 -9.44 -4.54
N TYR A 137 -9.89 -9.09 -5.77
CA TYR A 137 -9.57 -7.79 -6.36
C TYR A 137 -10.77 -7.20 -7.07
N ARG A 138 -10.73 -5.90 -7.29
CA ARG A 138 -11.73 -5.15 -8.07
C ARG A 138 -11.07 -3.97 -8.77
N TRP A 139 -11.43 -3.75 -10.02
CA TRP A 139 -11.17 -2.49 -10.72
C TRP A 139 -12.34 -1.54 -10.45
N VAL A 140 -12.08 -0.41 -9.82
CA VAL A 140 -13.11 0.53 -9.39
C VAL A 140 -12.95 1.87 -10.08
N THR A 141 -14.08 2.51 -10.38
CA THR A 141 -14.12 3.93 -10.71
C THR A 141 -14.03 4.76 -9.42
N THR A 142 -13.83 6.07 -9.55
CA THR A 142 -13.84 6.98 -8.40
C THR A 142 -15.19 6.95 -7.67
N ASP A 143 -16.31 6.91 -8.39
CA ASP A 143 -17.64 6.86 -7.79
C ASP A 143 -17.89 5.55 -7.02
N GLU A 144 -17.43 4.42 -7.57
CA GLU A 144 -17.47 3.12 -6.87
C GLU A 144 -16.61 3.15 -5.60
N TYR A 145 -15.41 3.75 -5.65
CA TYR A 145 -14.55 3.95 -4.48
C TYR A 145 -15.22 4.81 -3.40
N LEU A 146 -15.85 5.93 -3.79
CA LEU A 146 -16.57 6.79 -2.87
C LEU A 146 -17.76 6.05 -2.23
N THR A 147 -18.48 5.24 -3.00
CA THR A 147 -19.57 4.39 -2.51
C THR A 147 -19.06 3.37 -1.48
N LEU A 148 -17.95 2.67 -1.77
CA LEU A 148 -17.32 1.74 -0.83
C LEU A 148 -16.87 2.46 0.45
N THR A 149 -16.35 3.67 0.32
CA THR A 149 -15.90 4.48 1.45
C THR A 149 -17.07 4.93 2.33
N ALA A 150 -18.17 5.41 1.73
CA ALA A 150 -19.37 5.79 2.44
C ALA A 150 -20.04 4.59 3.16
N ALA A 151 -19.96 3.41 2.57
CA ALA A 151 -20.40 2.15 3.17
C ALA A 151 -19.41 1.58 4.22
N HIS A 152 -18.35 2.29 4.59
CA HIS A 152 -17.30 1.84 5.50
C HIS A 152 -16.62 0.51 5.07
N GLN A 153 -16.54 0.26 3.77
CA GLN A 153 -15.90 -0.94 3.21
C GLN A 153 -14.43 -0.72 2.82
N THR A 154 -13.89 0.48 2.99
CA THR A 154 -12.46 0.79 2.83
C THR A 154 -11.78 0.95 4.18
N ILE A 155 -10.43 1.00 4.20
CA ILE A 155 -9.68 1.29 5.42
C ILE A 155 -9.81 2.80 5.74
N PRO A 156 -10.43 3.19 6.87
CA PRO A 156 -10.76 4.60 7.14
C PRO A 156 -9.55 5.53 7.14
N GLN A 157 -8.41 5.04 7.69
CA GLN A 157 -7.18 5.83 7.80
C GLN A 157 -6.54 6.14 6.45
N HIS A 158 -6.86 5.36 5.40
CA HIS A 158 -6.27 5.52 4.06
C HIS A 158 -7.03 6.52 3.20
N THR A 159 -8.30 6.78 3.46
CA THR A 159 -9.14 7.62 2.59
C THR A 159 -8.56 9.01 2.38
N THR A 160 -8.20 9.70 3.47
CA THR A 160 -7.59 11.04 3.39
C THR A 160 -6.25 11.02 2.65
N LEU A 161 -5.41 9.99 2.93
CA LEU A 161 -4.10 9.85 2.28
C LEU A 161 -4.24 9.53 0.79
N ILE A 162 -5.21 8.68 0.42
CA ILE A 162 -5.52 8.37 -0.99
C ILE A 162 -5.98 9.64 -1.72
N ALA A 163 -6.87 10.43 -1.13
CA ALA A 163 -7.32 11.67 -1.73
C ALA A 163 -6.16 12.67 -1.89
N ALA A 164 -5.29 12.81 -0.89
CA ALA A 164 -4.13 13.69 -0.96
C ALA A 164 -3.09 13.24 -2.00
N ALA A 165 -2.81 11.94 -2.10
CA ALA A 165 -1.82 11.40 -3.02
C ALA A 165 -2.31 11.30 -4.47
N TYR A 166 -3.53 10.81 -4.64
CA TYR A 166 -4.05 10.39 -5.95
C TYR A 166 -5.23 11.21 -6.46
N GLY A 167 -5.80 12.12 -5.66
CA GLY A 167 -7.02 12.86 -6.01
C GLY A 167 -6.98 13.47 -7.41
N LYS A 168 -5.88 14.10 -7.80
CA LYS A 168 -5.70 14.68 -9.14
C LYS A 168 -5.73 13.67 -10.29
N TYR A 169 -5.45 12.39 -10.01
CA TYR A 169 -5.41 11.31 -11.03
C TYR A 169 -6.77 10.61 -11.17
N ILE A 170 -7.57 10.60 -10.12
CA ILE A 170 -8.86 9.91 -10.06
C ILE A 170 -10.04 10.88 -9.91
N GLY A 171 -9.82 12.18 -10.11
CA GLY A 171 -10.88 13.19 -10.11
C GLY A 171 -11.50 13.50 -8.75
N LEU A 172 -10.83 13.19 -7.64
CA LEU A 172 -11.27 13.63 -6.32
C LEU A 172 -10.95 15.11 -6.12
N PRO A 173 -11.86 15.88 -5.46
CA PRO A 173 -11.57 17.25 -5.09
C PRO A 173 -10.36 17.31 -4.14
N LYS A 174 -9.61 18.42 -4.20
CA LYS A 174 -8.58 18.68 -3.19
C LYS A 174 -9.27 18.77 -1.84
N LEU A 175 -8.78 18.02 -0.86
CA LEU A 175 -9.17 18.24 0.53
C LEU A 175 -8.50 19.56 0.97
N GLU A 176 -9.33 20.53 1.36
CA GLU A 176 -8.88 21.79 1.98
C GLU A 176 -8.31 21.54 3.39
#